data_39959752f3f750463d26d79a2736fd06
#
_entry.id   39959752f3f750463d26d79a2736fd06
#
_cell.length_a   1.000
_cell.length_b   1.000
_cell.length_c   1.000
_cell.angle_alpha   90.00
_cell.angle_beta   90.00
_cell.angle_gamma   90.00
#
_symmetry.space_group_name_H-M   'P 1'
#
loop_
_entity.id
_entity.type
_entity.pdbx_description
1 polymer ?
#
loop_
_entity_poly.entity_id
_entity_poly.type
_entity_poly.pdbx_seq_one_letter_code
_entity_poly.pdbx_strand_id
1 'polypeptide(L)'
;AVQSTDYFCFNAINILNSFNITHLAFGAELANLEKLRTLNYIISQKSFQKYIKDSLDKGHSYPTSALKALKQLTNDQELIENFSLPNNTLALGYLKAIDKLGGNIEVIPIKRIYANYYDEIPTHSQIASANAIRNLMIENKPFTQYLPEKLHNISFANLKLAEDNLFLLLKHTFNVVPLSKIKSFFGVNE
;
A
#
# COMPACT_ATOMS: atom_id res chain seq x y z
N ALA A 1 2.43 -0.14 9.84
CA ALA A 1 0.97 -0.22 9.88
C ALA A 1 0.56 -1.68 10.03
N VAL A 2 -0.33 -1.97 10.96
CA VAL A 2 -0.87 -3.30 11.26
C VAL A 2 -2.25 -3.52 10.64
N GLN A 3 -2.51 -2.92 9.48
CA GLN A 3 -3.80 -2.99 8.79
C GLN A 3 -3.61 -3.51 7.37
N SER A 4 -4.61 -4.21 6.84
CA SER A 4 -4.66 -4.51 5.42
C SER A 4 -4.79 -3.22 4.60
N THR A 5 -4.39 -3.25 3.34
CA THR A 5 -4.49 -2.11 2.42
C THR A 5 -5.92 -1.56 2.34
N ASP A 6 -6.93 -2.44 2.29
CA ASP A 6 -8.34 -2.04 2.23
C ASP A 6 -8.75 -1.19 3.45
N TYR A 7 -8.39 -1.61 4.67
CA TYR A 7 -8.71 -0.86 5.88
C TYR A 7 -7.91 0.43 5.99
N PHE A 8 -6.63 0.40 5.62
CA PHE A 8 -5.81 1.60 5.59
C PHE A 8 -6.42 2.66 4.67
N CYS A 9 -6.74 2.29 3.43
CA CYS A 9 -7.33 3.20 2.46
C CYS A 9 -8.71 3.69 2.89
N PHE A 10 -9.57 2.79 3.39
CA PHE A 10 -10.90 3.16 3.87
C PHE A 10 -10.83 4.18 5.02
N ASN A 11 -10.00 3.93 6.03
CA ASN A 11 -9.84 4.84 7.17
C ASN A 11 -9.22 6.18 6.75
N ALA A 12 -8.22 6.15 5.86
CA ALA A 12 -7.62 7.37 5.33
C ALA A 12 -8.65 8.24 4.61
N ILE A 13 -9.43 7.66 3.69
CA ILE A 13 -10.46 8.39 2.96
C ILE A 13 -11.58 8.87 3.89
N ASN A 14 -11.99 8.06 4.88
CA ASN A 14 -13.01 8.45 5.85
C ASN A 14 -12.57 9.68 6.66
N ILE A 15 -11.32 9.71 7.13
CA ILE A 15 -10.75 10.87 7.82
C ILE A 15 -10.69 12.08 6.88
N LEU A 16 -10.15 11.93 5.68
CA LEU A 16 -10.03 13.02 4.71
C LEU A 16 -11.40 13.57 4.31
N ASN A 17 -12.39 12.72 4.14
CA ASN A 17 -13.77 13.13 3.84
C ASN A 17 -14.38 13.98 4.95
N SER A 18 -14.02 13.73 6.22
CA SER A 18 -14.49 14.56 7.35
C SER A 18 -13.93 16.00 7.32
N PHE A 19 -12.85 16.22 6.58
CA PHE A 19 -12.29 17.56 6.30
C PHE A 19 -12.85 18.20 5.02
N ASN A 20 -13.84 17.56 4.37
CA ASN A 20 -14.45 18.03 3.14
C ASN A 20 -13.43 18.30 2.01
N ILE A 21 -12.43 17.43 1.86
CA ILE A 21 -11.49 17.55 0.75
C ILE A 21 -12.23 17.34 -0.57
N THR A 22 -11.80 18.07 -1.59
CA THR A 22 -12.36 17.98 -2.94
C THR A 22 -11.51 17.15 -3.89
N HIS A 23 -10.21 17.04 -3.61
CA HIS A 23 -9.25 16.36 -4.49
C HIS A 23 -8.33 15.46 -3.67
N LEU A 24 -7.98 14.30 -4.25
CA LEU A 24 -7.00 13.36 -3.71
C LEU A 24 -5.93 13.08 -4.76
N ALA A 25 -4.71 13.60 -4.56
CA ALA A 25 -3.56 13.29 -5.39
C ALA A 25 -2.71 12.18 -4.74
N PHE A 26 -2.29 11.19 -5.52
CA PHE A 26 -1.39 10.12 -5.06
C PHE A 26 -0.47 9.63 -6.18
N GLY A 27 0.72 9.13 -5.81
CA GLY A 27 1.63 8.50 -6.74
C GLY A 27 1.16 7.10 -7.13
N ALA A 28 1.21 6.78 -8.43
CA ALA A 28 0.88 5.45 -8.96
C ALA A 28 1.87 5.05 -10.07
N GLU A 29 2.08 3.76 -10.24
CA GLU A 29 2.83 3.23 -11.37
C GLU A 29 1.99 3.37 -12.67
N LEU A 30 0.70 3.03 -12.57
CA LEU A 30 -0.30 3.24 -13.63
C LEU A 30 -1.03 4.58 -13.37
N ALA A 31 -0.44 5.69 -13.83
CA ALA A 31 -1.02 7.02 -13.65
C ALA A 31 -2.06 7.37 -14.74
N ASN A 32 -2.95 6.44 -15.02
CA ASN A 32 -4.09 6.61 -15.94
C ASN A 32 -5.38 6.33 -15.16
N LEU A 33 -6.16 7.39 -14.92
CA LEU A 33 -7.38 7.29 -14.10
C LEU A 33 -8.43 6.36 -14.71
N GLU A 34 -8.61 6.38 -16.04
CA GLU A 34 -9.58 5.51 -16.72
C GLU A 34 -9.22 4.04 -16.55
N LYS A 35 -7.93 3.70 -16.70
CA LYS A 35 -7.45 2.33 -16.48
C LYS A 35 -7.56 1.91 -15.02
N LEU A 36 -7.25 2.79 -14.08
CA LEU A 36 -7.45 2.52 -12.65
C LEU A 36 -8.94 2.31 -12.32
N ARG A 37 -9.85 3.10 -12.90
CA ARG A 37 -11.30 2.91 -12.76
C ARG A 37 -11.76 1.59 -13.39
N THR A 38 -11.23 1.23 -14.55
CA THR A 38 -11.51 -0.07 -15.19
C THR A 38 -11.08 -1.23 -14.30
N LEU A 39 -9.86 -1.18 -13.73
CA LEU A 39 -9.40 -2.17 -12.75
C LEU A 39 -10.32 -2.23 -11.53
N ASN A 40 -10.66 -1.07 -10.95
CA ASN A 40 -11.56 -0.99 -9.80
C ASN A 40 -12.93 -1.61 -10.10
N TYR A 41 -13.47 -1.36 -11.27
CA TYR A 41 -14.72 -1.98 -11.73
C TYR A 41 -14.58 -3.51 -11.84
N ILE A 42 -13.53 -4.02 -12.47
CA ILE A 42 -13.31 -5.47 -12.63
C ILE A 42 -13.21 -6.16 -11.27
N ILE A 43 -12.41 -5.62 -10.34
CA ILE A 43 -12.21 -6.24 -9.02
C ILE A 43 -13.44 -6.12 -8.11
N SER A 44 -14.36 -5.22 -8.39
CA SER A 44 -15.64 -5.08 -7.68
C SER A 44 -16.69 -6.12 -8.11
N GLN A 45 -16.49 -6.81 -9.24
CA GLN A 45 -17.43 -7.77 -9.78
C GLN A 45 -17.55 -9.03 -8.88
N LYS A 46 -18.76 -9.57 -8.76
CA LYS A 46 -18.99 -10.85 -8.06
C LYS A 46 -18.20 -12.01 -8.66
N SER A 47 -18.00 -11.99 -9.99
CA SER A 47 -17.16 -12.96 -10.70
C SER A 47 -15.71 -12.95 -10.23
N PHE A 48 -15.12 -11.78 -9.98
CA PHE A 48 -13.76 -11.64 -9.46
C PHE A 48 -13.63 -12.35 -8.10
N GLN A 49 -14.57 -12.09 -7.17
CA GLN A 49 -14.58 -12.72 -5.86
C GLN A 49 -14.76 -14.24 -5.94
N LYS A 50 -15.60 -14.71 -6.87
CA LYS A 50 -15.77 -16.14 -7.13
C LYS A 50 -14.46 -16.78 -7.59
N TYR A 51 -13.78 -16.22 -8.59
CA TYR A 51 -12.51 -16.74 -9.09
C TYR A 51 -11.42 -16.73 -8.02
N ILE A 52 -11.37 -15.71 -7.16
CA ILE A 52 -10.45 -15.69 -6.01
C ILE A 52 -10.75 -16.88 -5.11
N LYS A 53 -12.00 -17.07 -4.70
CA LYS A 53 -12.39 -18.16 -3.81
C LYS A 53 -12.02 -19.52 -4.41
N ASP A 54 -12.38 -19.78 -5.67
CA ASP A 54 -12.05 -21.02 -6.38
C ASP A 54 -10.53 -21.28 -6.46
N SER A 55 -9.72 -20.23 -6.44
CA SER A 55 -8.26 -20.33 -6.46
C SER A 55 -7.69 -20.54 -5.06
N LEU A 56 -8.23 -19.88 -4.03
CA LEU A 56 -7.86 -20.10 -2.62
C LEU A 56 -8.17 -21.52 -2.19
N ASP A 57 -9.32 -22.08 -2.57
CA ASP A 57 -9.72 -23.45 -2.27
C ASP A 57 -8.76 -24.50 -2.88
N LYS A 58 -7.98 -24.09 -3.90
CA LYS A 58 -6.88 -24.90 -4.49
C LYS A 58 -5.53 -24.67 -3.80
N GLY A 59 -5.49 -23.95 -2.68
CA GLY A 59 -4.27 -23.70 -1.89
C GLY A 59 -3.36 -22.59 -2.39
N HIS A 60 -3.81 -21.76 -3.34
CA HIS A 60 -3.00 -20.60 -3.77
C HIS A 60 -3.07 -19.45 -2.77
N SER A 61 -2.00 -18.65 -2.71
CA SER A 61 -2.01 -17.42 -1.90
C SER A 61 -3.00 -16.38 -2.45
N TYR A 62 -3.46 -15.46 -1.61
CA TYR A 62 -4.38 -14.40 -2.04
C TYR A 62 -3.84 -13.55 -3.22
N PRO A 63 -2.58 -13.07 -3.22
CA PRO A 63 -2.05 -12.31 -4.37
C PRO A 63 -2.07 -13.12 -5.67
N THR A 64 -1.68 -14.39 -5.61
CA THR A 64 -1.73 -15.30 -6.77
C THR A 64 -3.15 -15.50 -7.25
N SER A 65 -4.09 -15.69 -6.34
CA SER A 65 -5.52 -15.92 -6.64
C SER A 65 -6.15 -14.68 -7.28
N ALA A 66 -5.84 -13.49 -6.76
CA ALA A 66 -6.33 -12.23 -7.31
C ALA A 66 -5.79 -11.97 -8.74
N LEU A 67 -4.51 -12.23 -8.98
CA LEU A 67 -3.94 -12.10 -10.31
C LEU A 67 -4.54 -13.11 -11.32
N LYS A 68 -4.76 -14.36 -10.88
CA LYS A 68 -5.44 -15.37 -11.70
C LYS A 68 -6.89 -14.96 -12.01
N ALA A 69 -7.62 -14.43 -11.02
CA ALA A 69 -8.98 -13.95 -11.21
C ALA A 69 -9.03 -12.78 -12.21
N LEU A 70 -8.08 -11.84 -12.13
CA LEU A 70 -7.99 -10.74 -13.09
C LEU A 70 -7.79 -11.25 -14.52
N LYS A 71 -6.86 -12.19 -14.72
CA LYS A 71 -6.58 -12.81 -16.03
C LYS A 71 -7.77 -13.58 -16.64
N GLN A 72 -8.77 -13.96 -15.84
CA GLN A 72 -10.02 -14.56 -16.34
C GLN A 72 -11.03 -13.48 -16.81
N LEU A 73 -10.86 -12.23 -16.40
CA LEU A 73 -11.84 -11.17 -16.63
C LEU A 73 -11.37 -10.10 -17.61
N THR A 74 -10.06 -10.05 -17.91
CA THR A 74 -9.50 -9.14 -18.90
C THR A 74 -8.27 -9.72 -19.60
N ASN A 75 -8.09 -9.35 -20.88
CA ASN A 75 -6.89 -9.63 -21.65
C ASN A 75 -5.99 -8.39 -21.79
N ASP A 76 -6.33 -7.27 -21.14
CA ASP A 76 -5.50 -6.06 -21.17
C ASP A 76 -4.20 -6.31 -20.37
N GLN A 77 -3.11 -6.48 -21.12
CA GLN A 77 -1.81 -6.80 -20.56
C GLN A 77 -1.29 -5.70 -19.63
N GLU A 78 -1.55 -4.43 -19.95
CA GLU A 78 -1.12 -3.32 -19.08
C GLU A 78 -1.84 -3.33 -17.74
N LEU A 79 -3.14 -3.65 -17.71
CA LEU A 79 -3.88 -3.80 -16.45
C LEU A 79 -3.34 -4.97 -15.62
N ILE A 80 -3.05 -6.10 -16.27
CA ILE A 80 -2.54 -7.30 -15.61
C ILE A 80 -1.16 -7.06 -14.98
N GLU A 81 -0.24 -6.44 -15.72
CA GLU A 81 1.12 -6.16 -15.27
C GLU A 81 1.15 -5.15 -14.11
N ASN A 82 0.26 -4.17 -14.15
CA ASN A 82 0.21 -3.09 -13.17
C ASN A 82 -0.65 -3.41 -11.94
N PHE A 83 -1.48 -4.45 -11.96
CA PHE A 83 -2.45 -4.75 -10.90
C PHE A 83 -1.82 -4.94 -9.52
N SER A 84 -0.71 -5.67 -9.44
CA SER A 84 -0.07 -6.04 -8.16
C SER A 84 1.00 -5.04 -7.71
N LEU A 85 1.22 -3.96 -8.44
CA LEU A 85 2.22 -2.97 -8.06
C LEU A 85 1.76 -2.20 -6.81
N PRO A 86 2.68 -1.92 -5.86
CA PRO A 86 2.31 -1.44 -4.53
C PRO A 86 1.50 -0.15 -4.50
N ASN A 87 1.86 0.85 -5.31
CA ASN A 87 1.13 2.12 -5.30
C ASN A 87 -0.19 2.02 -6.09
N ASN A 88 -0.27 1.14 -7.10
CA ASN A 88 -1.53 0.84 -7.78
C ASN A 88 -2.50 0.10 -6.85
N THR A 89 -2.01 -0.80 -5.99
CA THR A 89 -2.82 -1.45 -4.95
C THR A 89 -3.42 -0.44 -3.99
N LEU A 90 -2.65 0.58 -3.57
CA LEU A 90 -3.16 1.69 -2.77
C LEU A 90 -4.16 2.55 -3.56
N ALA A 91 -3.87 2.85 -4.82
CA ALA A 91 -4.76 3.61 -5.70
C ALA A 91 -6.14 2.95 -5.83
N LEU A 92 -6.17 1.64 -6.07
CA LEU A 92 -7.41 0.85 -6.12
C LEU A 92 -8.14 0.85 -4.78
N GLY A 93 -7.41 0.76 -3.67
CA GLY A 93 -7.98 0.87 -2.33
C GLY A 93 -8.63 2.23 -2.07
N TYR A 94 -8.02 3.33 -2.52
CA TYR A 94 -8.60 4.68 -2.41
C TYR A 94 -9.86 4.82 -3.27
N LEU A 95 -9.83 4.38 -4.53
CA LEU A 95 -11.01 4.41 -5.42
C LEU A 95 -12.18 3.63 -4.80
N LYS A 96 -11.91 2.40 -4.34
CA LYS A 96 -12.91 1.56 -3.66
C LYS A 96 -13.49 2.22 -2.40
N ALA A 97 -12.64 2.91 -1.62
CA ALA A 97 -13.07 3.63 -0.42
C ALA A 97 -13.93 4.84 -0.75
N ILE A 98 -13.58 5.63 -1.77
CA ILE A 98 -14.36 6.78 -2.26
C ILE A 98 -15.73 6.31 -2.75
N ASP A 99 -15.77 5.27 -3.59
CA ASP A 99 -17.03 4.70 -4.10
C ASP A 99 -17.95 4.23 -2.97
N LYS A 100 -17.35 3.59 -1.93
CA LYS A 100 -18.10 3.08 -0.77
C LYS A 100 -18.65 4.19 0.13
N LEU A 101 -17.91 5.28 0.30
CA LEU A 101 -18.28 6.41 1.15
C LEU A 101 -19.22 7.40 0.44
N GLY A 102 -19.41 7.29 -0.87
CA GLY A 102 -20.25 8.18 -1.68
C GLY A 102 -19.69 9.61 -1.76
N GLY A 103 -18.38 9.81 -1.60
CA GLY A 103 -17.74 11.11 -1.64
C GLY A 103 -17.51 11.65 -3.06
N ASN A 104 -17.65 12.96 -3.25
CA ASN A 104 -17.32 13.66 -4.49
C ASN A 104 -15.84 14.10 -4.50
N ILE A 105 -14.93 13.15 -4.21
CA ILE A 105 -13.49 13.42 -4.21
C ILE A 105 -12.95 13.15 -5.62
N GLU A 106 -12.42 14.18 -6.26
CA GLU A 106 -11.72 14.04 -7.54
C GLU A 106 -10.34 13.40 -7.34
N VAL A 107 -10.01 12.43 -8.19
CA VAL A 107 -8.80 11.63 -8.03
C VAL A 107 -7.77 12.00 -9.08
N ILE A 108 -6.56 12.32 -8.64
CA ILE A 108 -5.45 12.78 -9.47
C ILE A 108 -4.26 11.80 -9.32
N PRO A 109 -4.14 10.76 -10.17
CA PRO A 109 -2.98 9.89 -10.14
C PRO A 109 -1.76 10.59 -10.73
N ILE A 110 -0.65 10.60 -9.99
CA ILE A 110 0.64 11.18 -10.39
C ILE A 110 1.58 10.04 -10.73
N LYS A 111 2.16 10.06 -11.94
CA LYS A 111 3.09 9.02 -12.37
C LYS A 111 4.37 9.05 -11.56
N ARG A 112 4.73 7.90 -10.99
CA ARG A 112 6.03 7.71 -10.35
C ARG A 112 7.14 7.68 -11.40
N ILE A 113 8.24 8.36 -11.12
CA ILE A 113 9.40 8.47 -12.01
C ILE A 113 10.68 8.12 -11.24
N TYR A 114 11.66 7.56 -11.96
CA TYR A 114 13.05 7.33 -11.55
C TYR A 114 13.29 6.38 -10.36
N ALA A 115 12.32 6.08 -9.52
CA ALA A 115 12.51 5.18 -8.37
C ALA A 115 11.35 4.17 -8.28
N ASN A 116 11.69 2.88 -8.25
CA ASN A 116 10.73 1.82 -7.99
C ASN A 116 10.50 1.68 -6.49
N TYR A 117 9.37 1.10 -6.11
CA TYR A 117 9.04 0.93 -4.69
C TYR A 117 10.05 0.06 -3.94
N TYR A 118 10.58 -0.98 -4.60
CA TYR A 118 11.50 -1.95 -4.01
C TYR A 118 12.98 -1.60 -4.16
N ASP A 119 13.33 -0.45 -4.75
CA ASP A 119 14.74 -0.07 -4.88
C ASP A 119 15.36 0.11 -3.48
N GLU A 120 16.34 -0.72 -3.18
CA GLU A 120 17.08 -0.70 -1.90
C GLU A 120 18.23 0.30 -1.90
N ILE A 121 18.69 0.68 -3.10
CA ILE A 121 19.75 1.66 -3.34
C ILE A 121 19.23 2.75 -4.29
N PRO A 122 19.73 3.99 -4.20
CA PRO A 122 19.38 5.03 -5.17
C PRO A 122 19.82 4.68 -6.58
N THR A 123 18.91 4.81 -7.54
CA THR A 123 19.15 4.57 -8.96
C THR A 123 19.24 5.86 -9.78
N HIS A 124 18.95 7.01 -9.14
CA HIS A 124 19.00 8.32 -9.75
C HIS A 124 19.72 9.31 -8.82
N SER A 125 20.34 10.36 -9.38
CA SER A 125 21.18 11.31 -8.62
C SER A 125 20.43 12.16 -7.60
N GLN A 126 19.13 12.43 -7.82
CA GLN A 126 18.34 13.34 -6.99
C GLN A 126 17.05 12.71 -6.45
N ILE A 127 16.65 11.54 -6.96
CA ILE A 127 15.40 10.88 -6.57
C ILE A 127 15.73 9.46 -6.13
N ALA A 128 15.25 9.09 -4.96
CA ALA A 128 15.42 7.74 -4.43
C ALA A 128 14.08 7.24 -3.84
N SER A 129 13.94 5.93 -3.74
CA SER A 129 12.82 5.32 -3.02
C SER A 129 12.94 5.62 -1.53
N ALA A 130 11.82 5.63 -0.82
CA ALA A 130 11.82 5.76 0.64
C ALA A 130 12.61 4.61 1.31
N ASN A 131 12.63 3.43 0.69
CA ASN A 131 13.40 2.28 1.17
C ASN A 131 14.91 2.53 1.03
N ALA A 132 15.35 2.99 -0.13
CA ALA A 132 16.76 3.34 -0.36
C ALA A 132 17.22 4.45 0.61
N ILE A 133 16.41 5.48 0.85
CA ILE A 133 16.74 6.55 1.82
C ILE A 133 16.86 5.97 3.23
N ARG A 134 15.94 5.12 3.68
CA ARG A 134 16.03 4.47 5.01
C ARG A 134 17.26 3.60 5.14
N ASN A 135 17.64 2.85 4.09
CA ASN A 135 18.85 2.04 4.11
C ASN A 135 20.11 2.92 4.26
N LEU A 136 20.19 4.03 3.51
CA LEU A 136 21.29 4.98 3.68
C LEU A 136 21.36 5.54 5.10
N MET A 137 20.21 5.86 5.72
CA MET A 137 20.14 6.33 7.11
C MET A 137 20.64 5.26 8.11
N ILE A 138 20.21 4.01 7.94
CA ILE A 138 20.64 2.89 8.80
C ILE A 138 22.15 2.64 8.67
N GLU A 139 22.69 2.77 7.45
CA GLU A 139 24.11 2.58 7.15
C GLU A 139 24.97 3.82 7.44
N ASN A 140 24.39 4.90 7.97
CA ASN A 140 25.03 6.21 8.20
C ASN A 140 25.71 6.78 6.94
N LYS A 141 25.12 6.54 5.76
CA LYS A 141 25.58 7.09 4.48
C LYS A 141 24.88 8.41 4.16
N PRO A 142 25.46 9.30 3.33
CA PRO A 142 24.81 10.54 2.90
C PRO A 142 23.48 10.26 2.18
N PHE A 143 22.41 10.95 2.58
CA PHE A 143 21.07 10.80 2.00
C PHE A 143 20.35 12.14 1.79
N THR A 144 20.90 13.24 2.30
CA THR A 144 20.24 14.55 2.28
C THR A 144 19.95 15.06 0.88
N GLN A 145 20.77 14.69 -0.12
CA GLN A 145 20.54 15.06 -1.53
C GLN A 145 19.23 14.50 -2.10
N TYR A 146 18.62 13.49 -1.46
CA TYR A 146 17.33 12.90 -1.85
C TYR A 146 16.15 13.52 -1.10
N LEU A 147 16.40 14.47 -0.22
CA LEU A 147 15.37 15.15 0.57
C LEU A 147 15.18 16.60 0.08
N PRO A 148 13.98 17.15 0.22
CA PRO A 148 13.77 18.58 0.05
C PRO A 148 14.71 19.39 0.97
N GLU A 149 15.26 20.48 0.46
CA GLU A 149 16.24 21.31 1.17
C GLU A 149 15.82 21.72 2.58
N LYS A 150 14.52 21.98 2.77
CA LYS A 150 13.94 22.34 4.07
C LYS A 150 14.07 21.25 5.14
N LEU A 151 14.31 20.00 4.73
CA LEU A 151 14.45 18.85 5.63
C LEU A 151 15.91 18.53 5.95
N HIS A 152 16.90 19.19 5.35
CA HIS A 152 18.31 18.88 5.55
C HIS A 152 18.79 19.08 6.99
N ASN A 153 18.16 20.00 7.73
CA ASN A 153 18.50 20.33 9.11
C ASN A 153 17.65 19.61 10.16
N ILE A 154 16.80 18.66 9.74
CA ILE A 154 15.95 17.90 10.67
C ILE A 154 16.73 16.71 11.20
N SER A 155 16.76 16.56 12.53
CA SER A 155 17.27 15.35 13.17
C SER A 155 16.28 14.19 12.99
N PHE A 156 16.75 13.09 12.42
CA PHE A 156 15.92 11.88 12.23
C PHE A 156 16.14 10.91 13.39
N ALA A 157 15.03 10.31 13.86
CA ALA A 157 15.09 9.28 14.89
C ALA A 157 15.87 8.05 14.41
N ASN A 158 16.50 7.33 15.35
CA ASN A 158 17.15 6.07 15.07
C ASN A 158 16.10 4.99 14.72
N LEU A 159 15.97 4.65 13.44
CA LEU A 159 14.98 3.68 12.93
C LEU A 159 15.18 2.28 13.52
N LYS A 160 16.42 1.84 13.70
CA LYS A 160 16.72 0.53 14.27
C LYS A 160 16.26 0.44 15.74
N LEU A 161 16.47 1.49 16.51
CA LEU A 161 15.99 1.56 17.90
C LEU A 161 14.47 1.47 17.98
N ALA A 162 13.74 2.05 17.03
CA ALA A 162 12.29 1.98 17.00
C ALA A 162 11.78 0.54 16.69
N GLU A 163 12.44 -0.19 15.81
CA GLU A 163 12.13 -1.59 15.52
C GLU A 163 12.41 -2.51 16.70
N ASP A 164 13.56 -2.34 17.36
CA ASP A 164 13.93 -3.10 18.56
C ASP A 164 12.93 -2.87 19.71
N ASN A 165 12.51 -1.63 19.93
CA ASN A 165 11.50 -1.29 20.94
C ASN A 165 10.13 -1.90 20.61
N LEU A 166 9.70 -1.88 19.34
CA LEU A 166 8.46 -2.52 18.91
C LEU A 166 8.51 -4.04 19.15
N PHE A 167 9.64 -4.68 18.83
CA PHE A 167 9.83 -6.10 19.07
C PHE A 167 9.71 -6.46 20.55
N LEU A 168 10.32 -5.66 21.43
CA LEU A 168 10.22 -5.85 22.89
C LEU A 168 8.77 -5.73 23.40
N LEU A 169 8.01 -4.76 22.91
CA LEU A 169 6.59 -4.59 23.25
C LEU A 169 5.75 -5.78 22.76
N LEU A 170 5.97 -6.26 21.54
CA LEU A 170 5.31 -7.44 21.00
C LEU A 170 5.65 -8.69 21.81
N LYS A 171 6.94 -8.91 22.13
CA LYS A 171 7.39 -10.03 22.96
C LYS A 171 6.74 -9.99 24.34
N HIS A 172 6.69 -8.82 24.97
CA HIS A 172 6.00 -8.67 26.25
C HIS A 172 4.52 -9.02 26.14
N THR A 173 3.82 -8.50 25.11
CA THR A 173 2.40 -8.79 24.86
C THR A 173 2.13 -10.27 24.72
N PHE A 174 2.94 -10.99 23.94
CA PHE A 174 2.79 -12.44 23.76
C PHE A 174 3.06 -13.24 25.03
N ASN A 175 3.87 -12.73 25.95
CA ASN A 175 4.16 -13.39 27.22
C ASN A 175 3.08 -13.16 28.30
N VAL A 176 2.37 -12.03 28.27
CA VAL A 176 1.44 -11.65 29.34
C VAL A 176 -0.04 -11.74 28.95
N VAL A 177 -0.35 -11.70 27.65
CA VAL A 177 -1.74 -11.75 27.17
C VAL A 177 -2.11 -13.18 26.80
N PRO A 178 -3.22 -13.73 27.32
CA PRO A 178 -3.68 -15.07 26.96
C PRO A 178 -3.90 -15.22 25.45
N LEU A 179 -3.52 -16.38 24.88
CA LEU A 179 -3.64 -16.64 23.45
C LEU A 179 -5.07 -16.46 22.93
N SER A 180 -6.08 -16.84 23.73
CA SER A 180 -7.50 -16.63 23.39
C SER A 180 -7.84 -15.16 23.16
N LYS A 181 -7.24 -14.25 23.93
CA LYS A 181 -7.42 -12.81 23.77
C LYS A 181 -6.64 -12.29 22.56
N ILE A 182 -5.43 -12.80 22.31
CA ILE A 182 -4.64 -12.43 21.12
C ILE A 182 -5.39 -12.81 19.85
N LYS A 183 -5.96 -14.01 19.79
CA LYS A 183 -6.78 -14.48 18.65
C LYS A 183 -8.04 -13.64 18.42
N SER A 184 -8.55 -12.91 19.42
CA SER A 184 -9.69 -12.03 19.26
C SER A 184 -9.34 -10.67 18.66
N PHE A 185 -8.06 -10.32 18.53
CA PHE A 185 -7.65 -9.06 17.93
C PHE A 185 -7.85 -9.10 16.41
N PHE A 186 -8.36 -7.98 15.89
CA PHE A 186 -8.56 -7.85 14.45
C PHE A 186 -7.24 -8.02 13.68
N GLY A 187 -7.26 -8.85 12.64
CA GLY A 187 -6.09 -9.12 11.79
C GLY A 187 -5.15 -10.20 12.32
N VAL A 188 -5.44 -10.82 13.46
CA VAL A 188 -4.72 -12.01 13.93
C VAL A 188 -5.42 -13.25 13.37
N ASN A 189 -4.72 -13.99 12.53
CA ASN A 189 -5.19 -15.27 11.96
C ASN A 189 -4.60 -16.46 12.73
N GLU A 190 -5.22 -17.60 12.58
CA GLU A 190 -4.73 -18.87 13.14
C GLU A 190 -3.42 -19.33 12.50
#